data_dd399bc45fcd711f04b60a225d339e54
#
_entry.id   dd399bc45fcd711f04b60a225d339e54
#
_cell.length_a   1.000
_cell.length_b   1.000
_cell.length_c   1.000
_cell.angle_alpha   90.00
_cell.angle_beta   90.00
_cell.angle_gamma   90.00
#
_symmetry.space_group_name_H-M   'P 1'
#
loop_
_entity.id
_entity.type
_entity.pdbx_description
1 polymer ?
#
loop_
_entity_poly.entity_id
_entity_poly.type
_entity_poly.pdbx_seq_one_letter_code
_entity_poly.pdbx_strand_id
1 'polypeptide(L)'
;MARITPYFSDGNLGLDIDGDRVPVTVLDDRIDARLKEDVISVRLASKKVNAKLAAFFNEDIRLVYMDDTSQRAVDPDLGEGRVNLADNSPISIINTASLKALSDTVGYTIEIEQFRPNLVIHSDVPWAEDGWRTLKIGTAVFDLVRPISRCKVITLKPKTGQLIGPEIMKSLVHIRKSGDARVKGVLFGWAAIPRNCAEIDVGSDVTLSKSGEPWPIA
;
A
#
# COMPACT_ATOMS: atom_id res chain seq x y z
N MET A 1 2.46 14.85 -3.36
CA MET A 1 1.78 13.57 -3.70
C MET A 1 0.37 13.44 -3.13
N ALA A 2 0.07 13.84 -1.90
CA ALA A 2 -1.28 13.69 -1.31
C ALA A 2 -2.40 14.44 -2.05
N ARG A 3 -2.08 15.46 -2.84
CA ARG A 3 -3.02 16.24 -3.67
C ARG A 3 -3.14 15.71 -5.11
N ILE A 4 -2.57 14.54 -5.40
CA ILE A 4 -2.74 13.85 -6.68
C ILE A 4 -3.61 12.63 -6.43
N THR A 5 -4.75 12.57 -7.11
CA THR A 5 -5.69 11.47 -6.97
C THR A 5 -5.91 10.80 -8.32
N PRO A 6 -5.70 9.48 -8.44
CA PRO A 6 -6.07 8.76 -9.65
C PRO A 6 -7.59 8.73 -9.78
N TYR A 7 -8.08 8.77 -11.01
CA TYR A 7 -9.49 8.55 -11.35
C TYR A 7 -9.60 7.63 -12.55
N PHE A 8 -10.75 6.98 -12.68
CA PHE A 8 -11.11 6.17 -13.83
C PHE A 8 -12.36 6.77 -14.47
N SER A 9 -12.33 7.01 -15.77
CA SER A 9 -13.48 7.50 -16.54
C SER A 9 -13.44 6.87 -17.92
N ASP A 10 -14.57 6.31 -18.36
CA ASP A 10 -14.74 5.71 -19.68
C ASP A 10 -13.64 4.69 -20.04
N GLY A 11 -13.26 3.87 -19.07
CA GLY A 11 -12.20 2.85 -19.24
C GLY A 11 -10.77 3.40 -19.25
N ASN A 12 -10.57 4.70 -19.02
CA ASN A 12 -9.28 5.36 -19.06
C ASN A 12 -8.83 5.83 -17.67
N LEU A 13 -7.55 5.60 -17.38
CA LEU A 13 -6.90 6.12 -16.18
C LEU A 13 -6.58 7.61 -16.38
N GLY A 14 -6.79 8.41 -15.34
CA GLY A 14 -6.35 9.81 -15.30
C GLY A 14 -5.82 10.17 -13.91
N LEU A 15 -5.22 11.35 -13.83
CA LEU A 15 -4.79 11.98 -12.58
C LEU A 15 -5.52 13.30 -12.39
N ASP A 16 -6.09 13.48 -11.21
CA ASP A 16 -6.50 14.78 -10.71
C ASP A 16 -5.32 15.36 -9.92
N ILE A 17 -4.74 16.43 -10.45
CA ILE A 17 -3.58 17.11 -9.90
C ILE A 17 -4.04 18.45 -9.36
N ASP A 18 -4.38 18.49 -8.08
CA ASP A 18 -4.85 19.70 -7.38
C ASP A 18 -6.10 20.34 -8.06
N GLY A 19 -7.05 19.48 -8.50
CA GLY A 19 -8.27 19.87 -9.18
C GLY A 19 -8.18 19.93 -10.72
N ASP A 20 -6.99 19.81 -11.30
CA ASP A 20 -6.78 19.78 -12.75
C ASP A 20 -6.67 18.33 -13.25
N ARG A 21 -7.68 17.86 -13.96
CA ARG A 21 -7.75 16.49 -14.47
C ARG A 21 -6.99 16.32 -15.78
N VAL A 22 -6.12 15.33 -15.82
CA VAL A 22 -5.34 14.96 -17.01
C VAL A 22 -5.43 13.45 -17.26
N PRO A 23 -5.78 13.02 -18.47
CA PRO A 23 -5.76 11.60 -18.81
C PRO A 23 -4.32 11.09 -18.87
N VAL A 24 -4.12 9.85 -18.43
CA VAL A 24 -2.85 9.14 -18.52
C VAL A 24 -2.84 8.29 -19.77
N THR A 25 -1.98 8.62 -20.73
CA THR A 25 -1.69 7.76 -21.88
C THR A 25 -0.29 7.18 -21.68
N VAL A 26 -0.17 5.86 -21.72
CA VAL A 26 1.11 5.16 -21.65
C VAL A 26 1.66 5.02 -23.07
N LEU A 27 2.93 5.40 -23.27
CA LEU A 27 3.64 5.32 -24.55
C LEU A 27 4.37 3.98 -24.67
N ASP A 28 4.84 3.67 -25.86
CA ASP A 28 5.72 2.51 -26.07
C ASP A 28 7.17 2.78 -25.70
N ASP A 29 7.54 4.07 -25.55
CA ASP A 29 8.86 4.48 -25.10
C ASP A 29 9.17 3.92 -23.70
N ARG A 30 10.33 3.30 -23.56
CA ARG A 30 10.80 2.68 -22.31
C ARG A 30 12.02 3.39 -21.77
N ILE A 31 12.13 3.40 -20.45
CA ILE A 31 13.32 3.83 -19.73
C ILE A 31 13.63 2.82 -18.63
N ASP A 32 14.88 2.81 -18.19
CA ASP A 32 15.29 2.11 -16.98
C ASP A 32 15.02 2.98 -15.76
N ALA A 33 14.16 2.50 -14.87
CA ALA A 33 13.88 3.11 -13.57
C ALA A 33 14.60 2.33 -12.47
N ARG A 34 15.24 3.05 -11.57
CA ARG A 34 15.86 2.43 -10.39
C ARG A 34 14.94 2.52 -9.18
N LEU A 35 14.69 1.38 -8.55
CA LEU A 35 13.96 1.27 -7.30
C LEU A 35 14.77 0.42 -6.33
N LYS A 36 15.41 1.04 -5.34
CA LYS A 36 16.41 0.41 -4.48
C LYS A 36 17.56 -0.15 -5.32
N GLU A 37 17.83 -1.43 -5.22
CA GLU A 37 18.87 -2.13 -6.01
C GLU A 37 18.37 -2.61 -7.38
N ASP A 38 17.05 -2.60 -7.59
CA ASP A 38 16.45 -3.08 -8.84
C ASP A 38 16.54 -2.02 -9.93
N VAL A 39 16.88 -2.44 -11.14
CA VAL A 39 16.74 -1.68 -12.38
C VAL A 39 15.62 -2.32 -13.20
N ILE A 40 14.58 -1.54 -13.46
CA ILE A 40 13.35 -2.03 -14.07
C ILE A 40 13.11 -1.26 -15.36
N SER A 41 12.95 -1.96 -16.47
CA SER A 41 12.50 -1.33 -17.72
C SER A 41 11.01 -1.03 -17.61
N VAL A 42 10.63 0.25 -17.72
CA VAL A 42 9.27 0.74 -17.55
C VAL A 42 8.86 1.62 -18.72
N ARG A 43 7.55 1.68 -19.01
CA ARG A 43 7.01 2.54 -20.06
C ARG A 43 6.76 3.95 -19.54
N LEU A 44 6.98 4.94 -20.38
CA LEU A 44 6.70 6.34 -20.05
C LEU A 44 5.22 6.69 -20.27
N ALA A 45 4.69 7.53 -19.40
CA ALA A 45 3.45 8.21 -19.69
C ALA A 45 3.68 9.40 -20.66
N SER A 46 2.60 9.90 -21.26
CA SER A 46 2.66 10.96 -22.25
C SER A 46 3.31 12.25 -21.74
N LYS A 47 3.91 13.01 -22.66
CA LYS A 47 4.52 14.31 -22.36
C LYS A 47 3.55 15.27 -21.66
N LYS A 48 2.24 15.19 -21.97
CA LYS A 48 1.21 16.06 -21.38
C LYS A 48 1.07 15.84 -19.86
N VAL A 49 0.97 14.60 -19.40
CA VAL A 49 0.84 14.32 -17.96
C VAL A 49 2.18 14.58 -17.24
N ASN A 50 3.31 14.26 -17.88
CA ASN A 50 4.63 14.50 -17.30
C ASN A 50 4.91 16.01 -17.13
N ALA A 51 4.54 16.85 -18.10
CA ALA A 51 4.67 18.31 -17.98
C ALA A 51 3.83 18.88 -16.83
N LYS A 52 2.61 18.37 -16.62
CA LYS A 52 1.78 18.79 -15.48
C LYS A 52 2.38 18.35 -14.13
N LEU A 53 2.90 17.13 -14.04
CA LEU A 53 3.57 16.65 -12.83
C LEU A 53 4.85 17.45 -12.55
N ALA A 54 5.65 17.70 -13.56
CA ALA A 54 6.88 18.51 -13.42
C ALA A 54 6.56 19.94 -12.95
N ALA A 55 5.52 20.56 -13.50
CA ALA A 55 5.07 21.89 -13.05
C ALA A 55 4.53 21.88 -11.61
N PHE A 56 3.76 20.85 -11.22
CA PHE A 56 3.21 20.72 -9.88
C PHE A 56 4.29 20.54 -8.81
N PHE A 57 5.33 19.75 -9.10
CA PHE A 57 6.42 19.49 -8.16
C PHE A 57 7.59 20.50 -8.28
N ASN A 58 7.60 21.28 -9.36
CA ASN A 58 8.74 22.11 -9.75
C ASN A 58 10.05 21.30 -9.88
N GLU A 59 9.93 20.10 -10.43
CA GLU A 59 11.01 19.13 -10.61
C GLU A 59 10.77 18.33 -11.90
N ASP A 60 11.85 17.80 -12.55
CA ASP A 60 11.72 16.87 -13.69
C ASP A 60 11.22 15.51 -13.22
N ILE A 61 9.92 15.41 -13.00
CA ILE A 61 9.23 14.18 -12.58
C ILE A 61 8.49 13.57 -13.77
N ARG A 62 8.62 12.26 -13.92
CA ARG A 62 7.96 11.50 -14.96
C ARG A 62 7.13 10.36 -14.38
N LEU A 63 5.91 10.22 -14.88
CA LEU A 63 5.05 9.08 -14.58
C LEU A 63 5.47 7.89 -15.45
N VAL A 64 5.61 6.75 -14.82
CA VAL A 64 5.98 5.50 -15.49
C VAL A 64 4.98 4.39 -15.20
N TYR A 65 4.91 3.43 -16.08
CA TYR A 65 4.05 2.25 -16.00
C TYR A 65 4.88 0.98 -16.13
N MET A 66 4.71 0.08 -15.17
CA MET A 66 5.29 -1.25 -15.19
C MET A 66 4.29 -2.21 -15.81
N ASP A 67 4.55 -2.66 -17.04
CA ASP A 67 3.70 -3.59 -17.77
C ASP A 67 4.10 -5.07 -17.55
N ASP A 68 3.41 -5.99 -18.21
CA ASP A 68 3.64 -7.43 -18.02
C ASP A 68 5.02 -7.92 -18.51
N THR A 69 5.70 -7.14 -19.35
CA THR A 69 7.07 -7.45 -19.80
C THR A 69 8.12 -7.03 -18.77
N SER A 70 7.77 -6.13 -17.87
CA SER A 70 8.64 -5.71 -16.75
C SER A 70 8.60 -6.76 -15.64
N GLN A 71 9.76 -7.08 -15.08
CA GLN A 71 9.86 -8.13 -14.06
C GLN A 71 10.55 -7.57 -12.81
N ARG A 72 9.92 -7.75 -11.66
CA ARG A 72 10.51 -7.51 -10.35
C ARG A 72 10.00 -8.57 -9.38
N ALA A 73 10.92 -9.32 -8.78
CA ALA A 73 10.58 -10.28 -7.73
C ALA A 73 10.32 -9.55 -6.40
N VAL A 74 9.51 -10.14 -5.53
CA VAL A 74 9.46 -9.73 -4.13
C VAL A 74 10.80 -10.04 -3.48
N ASP A 75 11.07 -9.39 -2.34
CA ASP A 75 12.22 -9.70 -1.49
C ASP A 75 12.24 -11.21 -1.18
N PRO A 76 13.35 -11.93 -1.41
CA PRO A 76 13.46 -13.37 -1.16
C PRO A 76 13.07 -13.79 0.26
N ASP A 77 13.30 -12.92 1.25
CA ASP A 77 12.90 -13.15 2.64
C ASP A 77 11.37 -13.20 2.84
N LEU A 78 10.59 -12.73 1.86
CA LEU A 78 9.13 -12.77 1.88
C LEU A 78 8.55 -13.98 1.15
N GLY A 79 9.39 -14.73 0.43
CA GLY A 79 9.01 -15.87 -0.37
C GLY A 79 8.92 -15.56 -1.86
N GLU A 80 8.28 -16.44 -2.63
CA GLU A 80 8.14 -16.29 -4.07
C GLU A 80 6.95 -15.39 -4.43
N GLY A 81 7.14 -14.54 -5.43
CA GLY A 81 6.10 -13.66 -5.97
C GLY A 81 6.66 -12.54 -6.83
N ARG A 82 5.75 -11.78 -7.43
CA ARG A 82 6.08 -10.59 -8.21
C ARG A 82 5.55 -9.34 -7.49
N VAL A 83 6.29 -8.26 -7.60
CA VAL A 83 5.88 -6.95 -7.10
C VAL A 83 6.05 -5.93 -8.21
N ASN A 84 5.14 -4.97 -8.27
CA ASN A 84 5.27 -3.82 -9.17
C ASN A 84 6.19 -2.74 -8.56
N LEU A 85 5.90 -1.48 -8.77
CA LEU A 85 6.65 -0.34 -8.22
C LEU A 85 6.36 -0.06 -6.72
N ALA A 86 5.71 -0.99 -6.02
CA ALA A 86 5.55 -0.89 -4.57
C ALA A 86 6.87 -1.19 -3.83
N ASP A 87 7.02 -0.63 -2.62
CA ASP A 87 8.29 -0.70 -1.88
C ASP A 87 8.76 -2.12 -1.58
N ASN A 88 7.86 -2.98 -1.08
CA ASN A 88 8.29 -4.29 -0.57
C ASN A 88 7.35 -5.45 -0.95
N SER A 89 6.05 -5.22 -1.04
CA SER A 89 5.07 -6.28 -1.27
C SER A 89 3.97 -5.82 -2.20
N PRO A 90 3.39 -6.74 -2.98
CA PRO A 90 2.35 -6.38 -3.95
C PRO A 90 1.07 -5.89 -3.28
N ILE A 91 0.71 -6.44 -2.12
CA ILE A 91 -0.56 -6.19 -1.43
C ILE A 91 -0.32 -5.79 0.02
N SER A 92 -1.05 -4.79 0.48
CA SER A 92 -1.15 -4.39 1.88
C SER A 92 -2.57 -4.63 2.39
N ILE A 93 -2.69 -5.24 3.57
CA ILE A 93 -3.96 -5.60 4.22
C ILE A 93 -4.08 -4.86 5.54
N ILE A 94 -5.27 -4.32 5.82
CA ILE A 94 -5.62 -3.70 7.10
C ILE A 94 -6.90 -4.34 7.64
N ASN A 95 -6.90 -4.55 8.97
CA ASN A 95 -8.05 -5.01 9.74
C ASN A 95 -8.82 -3.81 10.30
N THR A 96 -10.14 -3.77 10.10
CA THR A 96 -10.99 -2.66 10.58
C THR A 96 -11.01 -2.53 12.09
N ALA A 97 -11.02 -3.65 12.83
CA ALA A 97 -10.99 -3.63 14.29
C ALA A 97 -9.67 -3.04 14.83
N SER A 98 -8.54 -3.31 14.16
CA SER A 98 -7.24 -2.75 14.52
C SER A 98 -7.18 -1.24 14.24
N LEU A 99 -7.79 -0.78 13.14
CA LEU A 99 -7.92 0.65 12.84
C LEU A 99 -8.77 1.36 13.89
N LYS A 100 -9.88 0.73 14.31
CA LYS A 100 -10.72 1.26 15.38
C LYS A 100 -9.95 1.34 16.69
N ALA A 101 -9.25 0.29 17.11
CA ALA A 101 -8.47 0.26 18.33
C ALA A 101 -7.36 1.33 18.34
N LEU A 102 -6.72 1.56 17.21
CA LEU A 102 -5.76 2.66 17.07
C LEU A 102 -6.44 4.03 17.16
N SER A 103 -7.59 4.21 16.51
CA SER A 103 -8.38 5.45 16.60
C SER A 103 -8.80 5.76 18.04
N ASP A 104 -9.28 4.74 18.76
CA ASP A 104 -9.65 4.86 20.18
C ASP A 104 -8.44 5.28 21.06
N THR A 105 -7.25 4.72 20.76
CA THR A 105 -6.00 5.07 21.46
C THR A 105 -5.55 6.51 21.17
N VAL A 106 -5.73 6.96 19.94
CA VAL A 106 -5.34 8.32 19.51
C VAL A 106 -6.34 9.36 19.98
N GLY A 107 -7.60 8.98 20.20
CA GLY A 107 -8.68 9.85 20.64
C GLY A 107 -9.46 10.54 19.52
N TYR A 108 -9.22 10.16 18.25
CA TYR A 108 -10.01 10.62 17.10
C TYR A 108 -10.07 9.55 16.00
N THR A 109 -11.05 9.66 15.11
CA THR A 109 -11.20 8.74 13.97
C THR A 109 -10.06 8.94 12.96
N ILE A 110 -9.34 7.86 12.68
CA ILE A 110 -8.27 7.84 11.69
C ILE A 110 -8.86 7.38 10.36
N GLU A 111 -8.62 8.15 9.30
CA GLU A 111 -9.03 7.77 7.95
C GLU A 111 -8.14 6.62 7.45
N ILE A 112 -8.76 5.54 6.94
CA ILE A 112 -8.02 4.35 6.49
C ILE A 112 -7.07 4.66 5.34
N GLU A 113 -7.39 5.64 4.53
CA GLU A 113 -6.60 6.13 3.42
C GLU A 113 -5.22 6.65 3.84
N GLN A 114 -5.03 7.02 5.10
CA GLN A 114 -3.71 7.41 5.64
C GLN A 114 -2.70 6.26 5.56
N PHE A 115 -3.18 5.03 5.64
CA PHE A 115 -2.36 3.81 5.54
C PHE A 115 -2.27 3.26 4.12
N ARG A 116 -3.12 3.73 3.19
CA ARG A 116 -3.14 3.34 1.79
C ARG A 116 -3.19 1.82 1.56
N PRO A 117 -4.13 1.10 2.19
CA PRO A 117 -4.24 -0.34 1.98
C PRO A 117 -4.74 -0.68 0.57
N ASN A 118 -4.37 -1.88 0.10
CA ASN A 118 -4.99 -2.49 -1.08
C ASN A 118 -6.27 -3.22 -0.69
N LEU A 119 -6.25 -3.92 0.45
CA LEU A 119 -7.38 -4.68 0.97
C LEU A 119 -7.69 -4.25 2.40
N VAL A 120 -8.99 -4.15 2.67
CA VAL A 120 -9.52 -3.87 4.01
C VAL A 120 -10.36 -5.06 4.42
N ILE A 121 -9.98 -5.72 5.50
CA ILE A 121 -10.68 -6.89 6.04
C ILE A 121 -11.51 -6.46 7.24
N HIS A 122 -12.80 -6.76 7.19
CA HIS A 122 -13.67 -6.59 8.34
C HIS A 122 -13.44 -7.73 9.35
N SER A 123 -13.18 -7.35 10.60
CA SER A 123 -13.01 -8.28 11.71
C SER A 123 -13.45 -7.58 12.99
N ASP A 124 -13.92 -8.34 13.97
CA ASP A 124 -14.33 -7.84 15.29
C ASP A 124 -13.19 -7.89 16.32
N VAL A 125 -12.07 -8.52 15.98
CA VAL A 125 -10.94 -8.72 16.90
C VAL A 125 -9.77 -7.83 16.49
N PRO A 126 -9.38 -6.83 17.30
CA PRO A 126 -8.21 -6.02 17.05
C PRO A 126 -6.93 -6.88 17.06
N TRP A 127 -6.03 -6.57 16.14
CA TRP A 127 -4.71 -7.20 16.01
C TRP A 127 -4.75 -8.71 15.69
N ALA A 128 -5.92 -9.24 15.31
CA ALA A 128 -6.04 -10.64 14.90
C ALA A 128 -5.14 -10.99 13.71
N GLU A 129 -4.89 -9.99 12.85
CA GLU A 129 -4.00 -10.13 11.70
C GLU A 129 -2.56 -10.51 12.06
N ASP A 130 -2.13 -10.31 13.28
CA ASP A 130 -0.78 -10.74 13.73
C ASP A 130 -0.63 -12.26 13.72
N GLY A 131 -1.73 -12.98 13.89
CA GLY A 131 -1.80 -14.44 13.81
C GLY A 131 -2.21 -14.98 12.44
N TRP A 132 -2.61 -14.15 11.48
CA TRP A 132 -2.99 -14.64 10.16
C TRP A 132 -1.77 -15.03 9.31
N ARG A 133 -1.90 -16.14 8.57
CA ARG A 133 -0.83 -16.59 7.66
C ARG A 133 -1.32 -16.75 6.23
N THR A 134 -2.52 -17.28 6.05
CA THR A 134 -3.14 -17.41 4.72
C THR A 134 -4.60 -17.04 4.80
N LEU A 135 -5.01 -16.06 4.02
CA LEU A 135 -6.41 -15.68 3.82
C LEU A 135 -6.90 -16.16 2.46
N LYS A 136 -8.15 -16.61 2.43
CA LYS A 136 -8.92 -16.83 1.21
C LYS A 136 -10.03 -15.79 1.14
N ILE A 137 -10.10 -15.04 0.03
CA ILE A 137 -11.13 -14.03 -0.23
C ILE A 137 -11.82 -14.43 -1.53
N GLY A 138 -13.05 -14.92 -1.44
CA GLY A 138 -13.67 -15.61 -2.56
C GLY A 138 -12.80 -16.78 -3.04
N THR A 139 -12.31 -16.72 -4.28
CA THR A 139 -11.36 -17.71 -4.84
C THR A 139 -9.90 -17.29 -4.76
N ALA A 140 -9.62 -16.03 -4.40
CA ALA A 140 -8.27 -15.52 -4.25
C ALA A 140 -7.61 -16.01 -2.96
N VAL A 141 -6.32 -16.35 -3.03
CA VAL A 141 -5.51 -16.81 -1.89
C VAL A 141 -4.36 -15.85 -1.67
N PHE A 142 -4.19 -15.39 -0.43
CA PHE A 142 -3.14 -14.46 -0.03
C PHE A 142 -2.34 -15.02 1.14
N ASP A 143 -1.02 -15.09 1.00
CA ASP A 143 -0.13 -15.35 2.12
C ASP A 143 0.30 -14.05 2.76
N LEU A 144 0.06 -13.91 4.07
CA LEU A 144 0.52 -12.79 4.87
C LEU A 144 1.93 -13.09 5.34
N VAL A 145 2.88 -12.29 4.88
CA VAL A 145 4.30 -12.61 4.97
C VAL A 145 5.03 -11.87 6.11
N ARG A 146 4.65 -10.63 6.35
CA ARG A 146 5.16 -9.85 7.49
C ARG A 146 4.27 -8.62 7.79
N PRO A 147 4.32 -8.06 9.02
CA PRO A 147 3.69 -6.78 9.30
C PRO A 147 4.40 -5.64 8.57
N ILE A 148 3.67 -4.55 8.36
CA ILE A 148 4.20 -3.36 7.67
C ILE A 148 4.69 -2.34 8.69
N SER A 149 5.99 -2.01 8.62
CA SER A 149 6.56 -0.88 9.36
C SER A 149 6.07 0.45 8.77
N ARG A 150 5.63 1.37 9.63
CA ARG A 150 5.06 2.65 9.23
C ARG A 150 6.02 3.81 9.43
N CYS A 151 6.04 4.69 8.45
CA CYS A 151 6.77 5.95 8.50
C CYS A 151 5.82 7.14 8.76
N LYS A 152 6.38 8.33 8.94
CA LYS A 152 5.62 9.56 9.21
C LYS A 152 4.58 9.95 8.13
N VAL A 153 4.56 9.31 6.97
CA VAL A 153 3.57 9.60 5.92
C VAL A 153 2.14 9.37 6.39
N ILE A 154 1.91 8.46 7.34
CA ILE A 154 0.59 8.21 7.92
C ILE A 154 0.05 9.38 8.76
N THR A 155 0.87 10.38 9.06
CA THR A 155 0.46 11.61 9.76
C THR A 155 0.00 12.72 8.81
N LEU A 156 -0.03 12.45 7.51
CA LEU A 156 -0.54 13.38 6.51
C LEU A 156 -2.01 13.10 6.23
N LYS A 157 -2.83 14.13 6.24
CA LYS A 157 -4.24 14.03 5.85
C LYS A 157 -4.33 13.68 4.36
N PRO A 158 -5.08 12.61 4.00
CA PRO A 158 -5.33 12.27 2.60
C PRO A 158 -5.89 13.47 1.81
N LYS A 159 -5.62 13.50 0.51
CA LYS A 159 -6.04 14.55 -0.45
C LYS A 159 -5.44 15.94 -0.23
N THR A 160 -5.22 16.36 1.01
CA THR A 160 -4.69 17.72 1.29
C THR A 160 -3.19 17.73 1.56
N GLY A 161 -2.62 16.62 2.08
CA GLY A 161 -1.22 16.57 2.52
C GLY A 161 -0.92 17.37 3.78
N GLN A 162 -1.95 17.90 4.44
CA GLN A 162 -1.80 18.62 5.69
C GLN A 162 -1.27 17.70 6.79
N LEU A 163 -0.31 18.15 7.58
CA LEU A 163 0.18 17.44 8.76
C LEU A 163 -0.92 17.44 9.84
N ILE A 164 -1.34 16.24 10.29
CA ILE A 164 -2.36 16.08 11.33
C ILE A 164 -1.74 16.20 12.73
N GLY A 165 -0.49 15.76 12.88
CA GLY A 165 0.22 15.74 14.15
C GLY A 165 0.93 14.40 14.40
N PRO A 166 1.72 14.30 15.48
CA PRO A 166 2.53 13.12 15.76
C PRO A 166 1.77 12.00 16.51
N GLU A 167 0.49 12.22 16.87
CA GLU A 167 -0.26 11.37 17.82
C GLU A 167 -0.36 9.93 17.35
N ILE A 168 -0.64 9.71 16.05
CA ILE A 168 -0.71 8.35 15.48
C ILE A 168 0.63 7.62 15.65
N MET A 169 1.73 8.30 15.32
CA MET A 169 3.06 7.69 15.46
C MET A 169 3.41 7.42 16.92
N LYS A 170 3.10 8.34 17.84
CA LYS A 170 3.31 8.16 19.29
C LYS A 170 2.52 6.98 19.82
N SER A 171 1.24 6.88 19.46
CA SER A 171 0.39 5.75 19.84
C SER A 171 0.93 4.42 19.32
N LEU A 172 1.33 4.36 18.06
CA LEU A 172 1.94 3.16 17.48
C LEU A 172 3.25 2.78 18.18
N VAL A 173 4.09 3.75 18.56
CA VAL A 173 5.31 3.48 19.35
C VAL A 173 4.96 2.83 20.68
N HIS A 174 3.86 3.26 21.29
CA HIS A 174 3.42 2.74 22.60
C HIS A 174 2.79 1.35 22.52
N ILE A 175 1.98 1.08 21.49
CA ILE A 175 1.18 -0.15 21.44
C ILE A 175 1.59 -1.15 20.36
N ARG A 176 2.43 -0.77 19.39
CA ARG A 176 2.75 -1.56 18.19
C ARG A 176 4.23 -1.51 17.79
N LYS A 177 5.12 -1.25 18.73
CA LYS A 177 6.55 -1.37 18.48
C LYS A 177 6.90 -2.83 18.24
N SER A 178 7.63 -3.11 17.16
CA SER A 178 8.05 -4.49 16.87
C SER A 178 8.96 -5.05 17.94
N GLY A 179 8.64 -6.25 18.42
CA GLY A 179 9.50 -7.07 19.28
C GLY A 179 10.42 -8.02 18.51
N ASP A 180 10.38 -7.97 17.15
CA ASP A 180 11.13 -8.87 16.27
C ASP A 180 12.11 -8.10 15.38
N ALA A 181 13.37 -8.54 15.38
CA ALA A 181 14.45 -7.88 14.64
C ALA A 181 14.28 -7.94 13.12
N ARG A 182 13.47 -8.88 12.59
CA ARG A 182 13.18 -9.01 11.15
C ARG A 182 12.43 -7.82 10.59
N VAL A 183 11.61 -7.14 11.41
CA VAL A 183 10.91 -5.91 11.00
C VAL A 183 11.06 -4.88 12.10
N LYS A 184 11.84 -3.83 11.85
CA LYS A 184 12.06 -2.75 12.82
C LYS A 184 11.00 -1.66 12.70
N GLY A 185 10.74 -0.97 13.81
CA GLY A 185 9.86 0.21 13.85
C GLY A 185 8.47 -0.09 14.42
N VAL A 186 7.50 0.72 14.06
CA VAL A 186 6.12 0.61 14.51
C VAL A 186 5.26 -0.04 13.44
N LEU A 187 4.39 -0.94 13.82
CA LEU A 187 3.71 -1.86 12.92
C LEU A 187 2.22 -1.55 12.81
N PHE A 188 1.71 -1.53 11.57
CA PHE A 188 0.27 -1.47 11.33
C PHE A 188 -0.09 -2.06 9.96
N GLY A 189 -0.99 -3.06 9.94
CA GLY A 189 -1.34 -3.82 8.75
C GLY A 189 -0.27 -4.81 8.30
N TRP A 190 -0.58 -5.61 7.30
CA TRP A 190 0.24 -6.73 6.87
C TRP A 190 0.51 -6.70 5.37
N ALA A 191 1.72 -7.08 5.01
CA ALA A 191 2.15 -7.36 3.65
C ALA A 191 1.67 -8.75 3.25
N ALA A 192 1.11 -8.85 2.04
CA ALA A 192 0.61 -10.11 1.52
C ALA A 192 1.05 -10.34 0.07
N ILE A 193 1.19 -11.61 -0.28
CA ILE A 193 1.51 -12.08 -1.63
C ILE A 193 0.34 -12.91 -2.14
N PRO A 194 -0.27 -12.53 -3.29
CA PRO A 194 -1.30 -13.37 -3.92
C PRO A 194 -0.67 -14.65 -4.47
N ARG A 195 -1.37 -15.78 -4.30
CA ARG A 195 -0.91 -17.09 -4.77
C ARG A 195 -1.58 -17.53 -6.06
N ASN A 196 -2.64 -16.86 -6.44
CA ASN A 196 -3.33 -17.08 -7.71
C ASN A 196 -3.90 -15.78 -8.24
N CYS A 197 -4.24 -15.76 -9.54
CA CYS A 197 -5.02 -14.70 -10.14
C CYS A 197 -6.51 -15.01 -9.95
N ALA A 198 -7.24 -14.10 -9.32
CA ALA A 198 -8.67 -14.21 -9.12
C ALA A 198 -9.29 -12.82 -8.98
N GLU A 199 -10.54 -12.71 -9.37
CA GLU A 199 -11.34 -11.51 -9.10
C GLU A 199 -11.90 -11.56 -7.68
N ILE A 200 -11.96 -10.42 -7.03
CA ILE A 200 -12.55 -10.23 -5.70
C ILE A 200 -13.41 -8.98 -5.71
N ASP A 201 -14.53 -9.05 -5.04
CA ASP A 201 -15.48 -7.95 -4.90
C ASP A 201 -15.53 -7.45 -3.47
N VAL A 202 -15.97 -6.20 -3.31
CA VAL A 202 -16.31 -5.68 -1.98
C VAL A 202 -17.47 -6.50 -1.42
N GLY A 203 -17.31 -7.00 -0.19
CA GLY A 203 -18.27 -7.89 0.45
C GLY A 203 -18.01 -9.39 0.20
N SER A 204 -16.94 -9.75 -0.51
CA SER A 204 -16.52 -11.16 -0.62
C SER A 204 -16.21 -11.76 0.74
N ASP A 205 -16.62 -13.00 0.94
CA ASP A 205 -16.31 -13.76 2.17
C ASP A 205 -14.82 -13.93 2.37
N VAL A 206 -14.38 -13.73 3.61
CA VAL A 206 -12.98 -13.90 4.04
C VAL A 206 -12.87 -15.11 4.97
N THR A 207 -12.02 -16.04 4.61
CA THR A 207 -11.73 -17.23 5.42
C THR A 207 -10.25 -17.27 5.81
N LEU A 208 -9.97 -17.43 7.10
CA LEU A 208 -8.62 -17.69 7.60
C LEU A 208 -8.31 -19.19 7.34
N SER A 209 -7.48 -19.45 6.32
CA SER A 209 -7.10 -20.82 5.93
C SER A 209 -5.92 -21.35 6.72
N LYS A 210 -5.04 -20.45 7.19
CA LYS A 210 -3.87 -20.80 8.02
C LYS A 210 -3.60 -19.70 9.03
N SER A 211 -3.40 -20.10 10.28
CA SER A 211 -2.97 -19.23 11.39
C SER A 211 -1.56 -19.62 11.87
N GLY A 212 -0.98 -18.79 12.71
CA GLY A 212 0.30 -19.03 13.38
C GLY A 212 0.41 -18.18 14.62
N GLU A 213 1.56 -18.28 15.31
CA GLU A 213 1.83 -17.45 16.47
C GLU A 213 1.76 -15.97 16.12
N PRO A 214 1.12 -15.13 16.96
CA PRO A 214 1.05 -13.70 16.73
C PRO A 214 2.45 -13.07 16.59
N TRP A 215 2.55 -12.02 15.79
CA TRP A 215 3.80 -11.29 15.69
C TRP A 215 4.15 -10.63 17.02
N PRO A 216 5.38 -10.79 17.53
CA PRO A 216 5.76 -10.22 18.82
C PRO A 216 5.80 -8.69 18.80
N ILE A 217 5.17 -8.09 19.79
CA ILE A 217 5.15 -6.64 20.06
C ILE A 217 5.95 -6.37 21.33
N ALA A 218 6.80 -5.31 21.31
CA ALA A 218 7.66 -4.90 22.42
C ALA A 218 6.94 -3.93 23.36
#